data_76c54dd1da80f1be8faec2372bf01c85
#
_entry.id   76c54dd1da80f1be8faec2372bf01c85
#
_cell.length_a   1.000
_cell.length_b   1.000
_cell.length_c   1.000
_cell.angle_alpha   90.00
_cell.angle_beta   90.00
_cell.angle_gamma   90.00
#
_symmetry.space_group_name_H-M   'P 1'
#
loop_
_entity.id
_entity.type
_entity.pdbx_description
1 polymer ?
#
loop_
_entity_poly.entity_id
_entity_poly.type
_entity_poly.pdbx_seq_one_letter_code
_entity_poly.pdbx_strand_id
1 'polypeptide(L)'
;MTLILGFEGTAWNLSAALVSEEHVLSEAESTYKPAFGGIHPREAAQHHAAEIKDVVARVLRRAKEEDAGFSLNSIDAVAFSQGPGMGPCLRTVATAARALSLSLNIPLIGVNHCIAHIEVGRWQCGTNDPAVLYVSGANSQVLAYRDGRYRVLGETLDIGIGNALDKFARHLGLSHPGGPKIEELASQGTHYIAMPYIVKGMDLSFSGLTTAAKDAVDAHPDAKEDVCYSFQETAFAMLTEVTERAMGHLGKDEVLLAGGVGANQRLQQMLQTMCEDRGGRFYVPAKKFLGDNGTMIAYLGLLMLNSGNTTPLEQSQVRSNYRPDDVEVTWRSSVSYTHL
;
A
#
# COMPACT_ATOMS: atom_id res chain seq x y z
N MET A 1 -7.78 -27.13 1.71
CA MET A 1 -7.63 -25.75 1.16
C MET A 1 -7.58 -24.82 2.35
N THR A 2 -6.45 -24.15 2.56
CA THR A 2 -6.26 -23.23 3.70
C THR A 2 -7.03 -21.93 3.46
N LEU A 3 -7.81 -21.48 4.43
CA LEU A 3 -8.66 -20.30 4.34
C LEU A 3 -8.34 -19.29 5.46
N ILE A 4 -7.94 -18.09 5.09
CA ILE A 4 -7.53 -17.03 6.02
C ILE A 4 -8.53 -15.89 6.01
N LEU A 5 -8.96 -15.46 7.20
CA LEU A 5 -9.70 -14.22 7.40
C LEU A 5 -8.73 -13.09 7.71
N GLY A 6 -8.58 -12.16 6.79
CA GLY A 6 -7.68 -11.00 6.93
C GLY A 6 -8.42 -9.72 7.27
N PHE A 7 -7.80 -8.89 8.13
CA PHE A 7 -8.29 -7.58 8.55
C PHE A 7 -7.29 -6.48 8.20
N GLU A 8 -7.73 -5.50 7.44
CA GLU A 8 -7.01 -4.26 7.18
C GLU A 8 -7.72 -3.07 7.83
N GLY A 9 -6.94 -2.19 8.43
CA GLY A 9 -7.45 -0.96 9.03
C GLY A 9 -6.30 -0.10 9.58
N THR A 10 -5.30 0.16 8.75
CA THR A 10 -4.12 0.96 9.11
C THR A 10 -4.39 2.45 9.10
N ALA A 11 -5.35 2.90 8.27
CA ALA A 11 -5.65 4.32 8.08
C ALA A 11 -7.17 4.58 7.96
N TRP A 12 -7.65 4.95 6.80
CA TRP A 12 -9.04 5.41 6.57
C TRP A 12 -9.97 4.31 6.06
N ASN A 13 -9.41 3.25 5.47
CA ASN A 13 -10.19 2.12 5.00
C ASN A 13 -10.17 0.98 6.02
N LEU A 14 -11.35 0.51 6.40
CA LEU A 14 -11.55 -0.72 7.15
C LEU A 14 -12.02 -1.79 6.18
N SER A 15 -11.31 -2.89 6.08
CA SER A 15 -11.75 -4.00 5.23
C SER A 15 -11.40 -5.35 5.82
N ALA A 16 -12.13 -6.37 5.38
CA ALA A 16 -11.84 -7.76 5.67
C ALA A 16 -12.07 -8.62 4.44
N ALA A 17 -11.34 -9.73 4.34
CA ALA A 17 -11.48 -10.69 3.26
C ALA A 17 -11.22 -12.12 3.72
N LEU A 18 -11.84 -13.08 3.07
CA LEU A 18 -11.52 -14.51 3.14
C LEU A 18 -10.78 -14.92 1.87
N VAL A 19 -9.57 -15.44 2.04
CA VAL A 19 -8.66 -15.77 0.93
C VAL A 19 -8.12 -17.17 1.11
N SER A 20 -8.08 -17.92 0.02
CA SER A 20 -7.41 -19.22 -0.10
C SER A 20 -6.18 -19.13 -0.99
N GLU A 21 -5.49 -20.26 -1.19
CA GLU A 21 -4.36 -20.33 -2.13
C GLU A 21 -4.75 -19.95 -3.56
N GLU A 22 -5.99 -20.25 -3.96
CA GLU A 22 -6.41 -20.12 -5.34
C GLU A 22 -7.16 -18.82 -5.64
N HIS A 23 -7.96 -18.33 -4.69
CA HIS A 23 -8.84 -17.19 -4.95
C HIS A 23 -9.28 -16.43 -3.69
N VAL A 24 -9.85 -15.27 -3.93
CA VAL A 24 -10.55 -14.47 -2.91
C VAL A 24 -11.99 -14.96 -2.83
N LEU A 25 -12.35 -15.63 -1.74
CA LEU A 25 -13.71 -16.15 -1.53
C LEU A 25 -14.72 -15.03 -1.30
N SER A 26 -14.37 -14.04 -0.47
CA SER A 26 -15.23 -12.89 -0.20
C SER A 26 -14.44 -11.72 0.37
N GLU A 27 -14.93 -10.50 0.14
CA GLU A 27 -14.35 -9.28 0.69
C GLU A 27 -15.44 -8.24 0.99
N ALA A 28 -15.19 -7.37 1.98
CA ALA A 28 -16.05 -6.23 2.30
C ALA A 28 -15.23 -5.12 2.96
N GLU A 29 -15.66 -3.88 2.75
CA GLU A 29 -14.98 -2.70 3.28
C GLU A 29 -15.97 -1.64 3.77
N SER A 30 -15.49 -0.74 4.61
CA SER A 30 -16.16 0.48 5.03
C SER A 30 -15.11 1.58 5.15
N THR A 31 -15.31 2.68 4.43
CA THR A 31 -14.33 3.73 4.28
C THR A 31 -14.71 4.96 5.09
N TYR A 32 -13.85 5.39 6.02
CA TYR A 32 -13.99 6.67 6.71
C TYR A 32 -13.74 7.83 5.75
N LYS A 33 -14.69 8.76 5.69
CA LYS A 33 -14.57 9.99 4.88
C LYS A 33 -14.58 11.18 5.83
N PRO A 34 -13.47 11.92 5.96
CA PRO A 34 -13.45 13.12 6.78
C PRO A 34 -14.39 14.18 6.18
N ALA A 35 -15.15 14.86 7.05
CA ALA A 35 -16.01 15.97 6.61
C ALA A 35 -15.18 17.15 6.10
N PHE A 36 -14.04 17.41 6.73
CA PHE A 36 -13.10 18.49 6.38
C PHE A 36 -11.65 18.05 6.63
N GLY A 37 -10.73 18.60 5.86
CA GLY A 37 -9.29 18.41 6.08
C GLY A 37 -8.78 17.02 5.66
N GLY A 38 -7.85 16.50 6.45
CA GLY A 38 -7.24 15.17 6.25
C GLY A 38 -7.84 14.13 7.19
N ILE A 39 -7.28 12.93 7.15
CA ILE A 39 -7.73 11.82 8.00
C ILE A 39 -7.37 12.10 9.48
N HIS A 40 -8.39 12.05 10.34
CA HIS A 40 -8.23 12.17 11.79
C HIS A 40 -8.12 10.79 12.42
N PRO A 41 -6.96 10.40 13.03
CA PRO A 41 -6.75 9.05 13.53
C PRO A 41 -7.79 8.56 14.55
N ARG A 42 -8.27 9.45 15.40
CA ARG A 42 -9.30 9.12 16.40
C ARG A 42 -10.66 8.84 15.74
N GLU A 43 -11.07 9.69 14.81
CA GLU A 43 -12.37 9.54 14.12
C GLU A 43 -12.37 8.32 13.21
N ALA A 44 -11.25 8.07 12.49
CA ALA A 44 -11.09 6.86 11.69
C ALA A 44 -11.19 5.60 12.57
N ALA A 45 -10.56 5.59 13.75
CA ALA A 45 -10.67 4.47 14.68
C ALA A 45 -12.09 4.28 15.24
N GLN A 46 -12.81 5.38 15.51
CA GLN A 46 -14.21 5.34 15.93
C GLN A 46 -15.10 4.76 14.82
N HIS A 47 -14.90 5.17 13.57
CA HIS A 47 -15.54 4.58 12.41
C HIS A 47 -15.24 3.08 12.33
N HIS A 48 -13.99 2.68 12.43
CA HIS A 48 -13.60 1.26 12.39
C HIS A 48 -14.29 0.46 13.51
N ALA A 49 -14.34 1.00 14.72
CA ALA A 49 -15.00 0.34 15.85
C ALA A 49 -16.52 0.17 15.64
N ALA A 50 -17.16 1.14 15.00
CA ALA A 50 -18.58 1.08 14.67
C ALA A 50 -18.89 0.06 13.56
N GLU A 51 -18.03 0.01 12.53
CA GLU A 51 -18.29 -0.71 11.28
C GLU A 51 -17.74 -2.14 11.25
N ILE A 52 -16.76 -2.49 12.10
CA ILE A 52 -16.02 -3.75 11.97
C ILE A 52 -16.94 -4.99 12.06
N LYS A 53 -17.97 -4.94 12.91
CA LYS A 53 -18.95 -6.02 13.03
C LYS A 53 -19.70 -6.24 11.72
N ASP A 54 -20.14 -5.16 11.08
CA ASP A 54 -20.89 -5.22 9.83
C ASP A 54 -19.99 -5.63 8.65
N VAL A 55 -18.75 -5.18 8.62
CA VAL A 55 -17.75 -5.60 7.62
C VAL A 55 -17.55 -7.12 7.71
N VAL A 56 -17.31 -7.66 8.90
CA VAL A 56 -17.15 -9.10 9.11
C VAL A 56 -18.42 -9.86 8.73
N ALA A 57 -19.60 -9.40 9.17
CA ALA A 57 -20.87 -10.06 8.84
C ALA A 57 -21.12 -10.12 7.33
N ARG A 58 -20.75 -9.05 6.59
CA ARG A 58 -20.84 -9.03 5.12
C ARG A 58 -19.87 -10.02 4.46
N VAL A 59 -18.63 -10.12 4.95
CA VAL A 59 -17.65 -11.11 4.45
C VAL A 59 -18.17 -12.53 4.65
N LEU A 60 -18.62 -12.87 5.85
CA LEU A 60 -19.11 -14.23 6.17
C LEU A 60 -20.38 -14.59 5.38
N ARG A 61 -21.30 -13.64 5.22
CA ARG A 61 -22.51 -13.86 4.42
C ARG A 61 -22.17 -14.11 2.94
N ARG A 62 -21.32 -13.28 2.34
CA ARG A 62 -20.88 -13.44 0.94
C ARG A 62 -20.14 -14.76 0.74
N ALA A 63 -19.28 -15.16 1.69
CA ALA A 63 -18.62 -16.46 1.65
C ALA A 63 -19.61 -17.61 1.62
N LYS A 64 -20.72 -17.52 2.41
CA LYS A 64 -21.78 -18.52 2.41
C LYS A 64 -22.62 -18.53 1.13
N GLU A 65 -22.77 -17.37 0.49
CA GLU A 65 -23.45 -17.23 -0.80
C GLU A 65 -22.61 -17.84 -1.93
N GLU A 66 -21.27 -17.67 -1.88
CA GLU A 66 -20.33 -18.19 -2.87
C GLU A 66 -20.06 -19.68 -2.68
N ASP A 67 -19.91 -20.14 -1.44
CA ASP A 67 -19.72 -21.54 -1.07
C ASP A 67 -20.75 -21.96 -0.01
N ALA A 68 -21.75 -22.75 -0.42
CA ALA A 68 -22.79 -23.28 0.48
C ALA A 68 -22.21 -24.17 1.60
N GLY A 69 -21.02 -24.76 1.40
CA GLY A 69 -20.29 -25.55 2.40
C GLY A 69 -19.57 -24.72 3.46
N PHE A 70 -19.36 -23.42 3.22
CA PHE A 70 -18.63 -22.54 4.13
C PHE A 70 -19.29 -22.48 5.51
N SER A 71 -18.46 -22.54 6.55
CA SER A 71 -18.80 -22.31 7.95
C SER A 71 -17.65 -21.60 8.67
N LEU A 72 -17.89 -21.07 9.86
CA LEU A 72 -16.81 -20.44 10.66
C LEU A 72 -15.67 -21.41 10.97
N ASN A 73 -15.96 -22.71 11.07
CA ASN A 73 -14.96 -23.76 11.31
C ASN A 73 -14.09 -24.04 10.07
N SER A 74 -14.43 -23.47 8.92
CA SER A 74 -13.61 -23.57 7.70
C SER A 74 -12.44 -22.57 7.70
N ILE A 75 -12.40 -21.65 8.67
CA ILE A 75 -11.35 -20.65 8.77
C ILE A 75 -10.17 -21.24 9.55
N ASP A 76 -9.00 -21.27 8.93
CA ASP A 76 -7.79 -21.88 9.51
C ASP A 76 -6.96 -20.89 10.34
N ALA A 77 -7.00 -19.59 10.03
CA ALA A 77 -6.33 -18.57 10.83
C ALA A 77 -6.95 -17.18 10.62
N VAL A 78 -6.64 -16.26 11.54
CA VAL A 78 -6.99 -14.84 11.44
C VAL A 78 -5.71 -14.03 11.24
N ALA A 79 -5.63 -13.27 10.16
CA ALA A 79 -4.55 -12.33 9.89
C ALA A 79 -5.02 -10.88 10.14
N PHE A 80 -4.13 -10.00 10.59
CA PHE A 80 -4.44 -8.59 10.78
C PHE A 80 -3.24 -7.70 10.46
N SER A 81 -3.48 -6.48 10.01
CA SER A 81 -2.45 -5.47 9.84
C SER A 81 -1.88 -5.07 11.21
N GLN A 82 -0.68 -5.60 11.52
CA GLN A 82 0.02 -5.28 12.77
C GLN A 82 0.68 -3.90 12.71
N GLY A 83 0.96 -3.41 11.52
CA GLY A 83 1.56 -2.12 11.19
C GLY A 83 2.37 -2.17 9.89
N PRO A 84 2.94 -1.01 9.45
CA PRO A 84 2.78 0.33 10.03
C PRO A 84 1.38 0.90 9.84
N GLY A 85 1.06 1.98 10.58
CA GLY A 85 -0.24 2.64 10.45
C GLY A 85 -0.61 3.51 11.64
N MET A 86 -1.80 4.08 11.60
CA MET A 86 -2.34 4.90 12.69
C MET A 86 -2.65 4.04 13.91
N GLY A 87 -1.94 4.26 15.02
CA GLY A 87 -2.06 3.46 16.23
C GLY A 87 -3.48 3.20 16.74
N PRO A 88 -4.40 4.20 16.78
CA PRO A 88 -5.80 3.97 17.14
C PRO A 88 -6.52 2.99 16.21
N CYS A 89 -6.36 3.13 14.89
CA CYS A 89 -6.97 2.27 13.88
C CYS A 89 -6.44 0.83 13.99
N LEU A 90 -5.12 0.68 14.05
CA LEU A 90 -4.47 -0.62 14.23
C LEU A 90 -4.97 -1.35 15.48
N ARG A 91 -5.14 -0.65 16.62
CA ARG A 91 -5.65 -1.28 17.86
C ARG A 91 -7.06 -1.80 17.71
N THR A 92 -7.93 -1.10 16.99
CA THR A 92 -9.31 -1.53 16.73
C THR A 92 -9.32 -2.85 15.97
N VAL A 93 -8.58 -2.92 14.88
CA VAL A 93 -8.48 -4.13 14.04
C VAL A 93 -7.82 -5.29 14.80
N ALA A 94 -6.71 -5.04 15.49
CA ALA A 94 -6.04 -6.06 16.29
C ALA A 94 -6.93 -6.64 17.39
N THR A 95 -7.79 -5.81 17.99
CA THR A 95 -8.74 -6.28 19.02
C THR A 95 -9.76 -7.24 18.43
N ALA A 96 -10.34 -6.93 17.28
CA ALA A 96 -11.29 -7.82 16.60
C ALA A 96 -10.62 -9.12 16.14
N ALA A 97 -9.43 -9.04 15.56
CA ALA A 97 -8.67 -10.22 15.13
C ALA A 97 -8.35 -11.17 16.30
N ARG A 98 -7.89 -10.62 17.43
CA ARG A 98 -7.65 -11.40 18.66
C ARG A 98 -8.92 -12.06 19.19
N ALA A 99 -10.03 -11.32 19.25
CA ALA A 99 -11.29 -11.85 19.74
C ALA A 99 -11.77 -13.02 18.90
N LEU A 100 -11.67 -12.93 17.57
CA LEU A 100 -12.05 -14.02 16.67
C LEU A 100 -11.10 -15.23 16.77
N SER A 101 -9.78 -14.99 16.74
CA SER A 101 -8.79 -16.05 16.90
C SER A 101 -9.01 -16.84 18.18
N LEU A 102 -9.22 -16.16 19.31
CA LEU A 102 -9.51 -16.79 20.60
C LEU A 102 -10.85 -17.53 20.61
N SER A 103 -11.91 -16.92 20.05
CA SER A 103 -13.25 -17.52 20.04
C SER A 103 -13.32 -18.77 19.18
N LEU A 104 -12.59 -18.81 18.08
CA LEU A 104 -12.54 -19.93 17.15
C LEU A 104 -11.41 -20.93 17.51
N ASN A 105 -10.55 -20.58 18.45
CA ASN A 105 -9.35 -21.35 18.82
C ASN A 105 -8.46 -21.67 17.63
N ILE A 106 -8.18 -20.66 16.79
CA ILE A 106 -7.34 -20.75 15.60
C ILE A 106 -6.17 -19.76 15.67
N PRO A 107 -5.07 -19.99 14.92
CA PRO A 107 -3.89 -19.12 14.91
C PRO A 107 -4.20 -17.67 14.59
N LEU A 108 -3.43 -16.76 15.22
CA LEU A 108 -3.40 -15.33 14.91
C LEU A 108 -2.12 -15.00 14.16
N ILE A 109 -2.20 -14.12 13.16
CA ILE A 109 -1.05 -13.74 12.31
C ILE A 109 -1.01 -12.22 12.17
N GLY A 110 -0.01 -11.59 12.76
CA GLY A 110 0.26 -10.16 12.59
C GLY A 110 1.13 -9.92 11.38
N VAL A 111 0.63 -9.21 10.38
CA VAL A 111 1.34 -8.99 9.12
C VAL A 111 1.82 -7.54 8.97
N ASN A 112 2.91 -7.35 8.23
CA ASN A 112 3.37 -6.04 7.84
C ASN A 112 2.57 -5.55 6.62
N HIS A 113 1.91 -4.41 6.77
CA HIS A 113 1.04 -3.82 5.76
C HIS A 113 1.76 -3.51 4.43
N CYS A 114 3.00 -2.98 4.49
CA CYS A 114 3.76 -2.68 3.27
C CYS A 114 4.12 -3.95 2.49
N ILE A 115 4.52 -5.01 3.21
CA ILE A 115 4.82 -6.31 2.60
C ILE A 115 3.55 -6.95 2.03
N ALA A 116 2.40 -6.76 2.69
CA ALA A 116 1.12 -7.25 2.18
C ALA A 116 0.79 -6.67 0.80
N HIS A 117 1.01 -5.37 0.58
CA HIS A 117 0.89 -4.75 -0.74
C HIS A 117 1.84 -5.35 -1.78
N ILE A 118 3.06 -5.65 -1.39
CA ILE A 118 4.05 -6.25 -2.29
C ILE A 118 3.63 -7.67 -2.67
N GLU A 119 3.28 -8.50 -1.70
CA GLU A 119 2.98 -9.91 -1.96
C GLU A 119 1.67 -10.10 -2.72
N VAL A 120 0.63 -9.31 -2.44
CA VAL A 120 -0.60 -9.35 -3.24
C VAL A 120 -0.35 -8.88 -4.68
N GLY A 121 0.50 -7.87 -4.87
CA GLY A 121 0.91 -7.41 -6.20
C GLY A 121 1.68 -8.48 -6.96
N ARG A 122 2.62 -9.15 -6.30
CA ARG A 122 3.36 -10.28 -6.88
C ARG A 122 2.44 -11.42 -7.29
N TRP A 123 1.51 -11.80 -6.43
CA TRP A 123 0.51 -12.82 -6.73
C TRP A 123 -0.33 -12.48 -7.96
N GLN A 124 -0.90 -11.28 -7.97
CA GLN A 124 -1.79 -10.84 -9.05
C GLN A 124 -1.10 -10.66 -10.40
N CYS A 125 0.17 -10.27 -10.39
CA CYS A 125 0.94 -10.03 -11.61
C CYS A 125 1.80 -11.24 -12.04
N GLY A 126 1.94 -12.25 -11.20
CA GLY A 126 2.80 -13.41 -11.47
C GLY A 126 4.29 -13.04 -11.51
N THR A 127 4.72 -11.97 -10.82
CA THR A 127 6.13 -11.57 -10.81
C THR A 127 6.91 -12.40 -9.80
N ASN A 128 8.17 -12.68 -10.12
CA ASN A 128 9.01 -13.51 -9.27
C ASN A 128 9.86 -12.66 -8.30
N ASP A 129 10.69 -11.76 -8.82
CA ASP A 129 11.68 -11.03 -8.02
C ASP A 129 11.86 -9.57 -8.48
N PRO A 130 10.81 -8.76 -8.46
CA PRO A 130 10.85 -7.39 -8.95
C PRO A 130 11.62 -6.43 -8.01
N ALA A 131 12.15 -5.36 -8.57
CA ALA A 131 12.28 -4.11 -7.83
C ALA A 131 10.88 -3.55 -7.57
N VAL A 132 10.61 -3.08 -6.38
CA VAL A 132 9.26 -2.62 -6.00
C VAL A 132 9.28 -1.13 -5.74
N LEU A 133 8.42 -0.38 -6.43
CA LEU A 133 8.08 0.97 -6.04
C LEU A 133 6.78 0.92 -5.23
N TYR A 134 6.88 1.14 -3.93
CA TYR A 134 5.75 1.21 -3.01
C TYR A 134 5.41 2.66 -2.68
N VAL A 135 4.24 3.13 -3.12
CA VAL A 135 3.79 4.52 -2.98
C VAL A 135 2.38 4.59 -2.39
N SER A 136 2.29 5.12 -1.19
CA SER A 136 1.04 5.29 -0.44
C SER A 136 0.90 6.71 0.11
N GLY A 137 -0.05 6.93 0.99
CA GLY A 137 -0.19 8.22 1.69
C GLY A 137 1.09 8.62 2.42
N ALA A 138 1.57 7.75 3.29
CA ALA A 138 2.71 8.01 4.16
C ALA A 138 4.05 7.51 3.60
N ASN A 139 4.04 6.46 2.78
CA ASN A 139 5.25 5.80 2.30
C ASN A 139 5.52 6.11 0.83
N SER A 140 6.78 6.34 0.52
CA SER A 140 7.34 6.33 -0.84
C SER A 140 8.69 5.65 -0.73
N GLN A 141 8.74 4.37 -1.10
CA GLN A 141 9.89 3.51 -0.89
C GLN A 141 10.18 2.70 -2.15
N VAL A 142 11.46 2.55 -2.44
CA VAL A 142 11.94 1.57 -3.41
C VAL A 142 12.55 0.41 -2.64
N LEU A 143 12.02 -0.80 -2.87
CA LEU A 143 12.41 -2.00 -2.14
C LEU A 143 12.81 -3.12 -3.10
N ALA A 144 13.58 -4.06 -2.58
CA ALA A 144 13.80 -5.33 -3.25
C ALA A 144 13.98 -6.46 -2.22
N TYR A 145 13.61 -7.66 -2.60
CA TYR A 145 13.89 -8.84 -1.79
C TYR A 145 15.35 -9.22 -1.92
N ARG A 146 16.04 -9.34 -0.77
CA ARG A 146 17.42 -9.78 -0.69
C ARG A 146 17.71 -10.38 0.70
N ASP A 147 18.39 -11.52 0.71
CA ASP A 147 18.87 -12.17 1.93
C ASP A 147 17.76 -12.37 2.98
N GLY A 148 16.62 -12.94 2.56
CA GLY A 148 15.49 -13.27 3.44
C GLY A 148 14.68 -12.06 3.92
N ARG A 149 14.85 -10.86 3.34
CA ARG A 149 14.13 -9.65 3.73
C ARG A 149 13.82 -8.75 2.54
N TYR A 150 12.78 -7.94 2.67
CA TYR A 150 12.61 -6.78 1.80
C TYR A 150 13.50 -5.64 2.30
N ARG A 151 14.50 -5.26 1.50
CA ARG A 151 15.43 -4.18 1.82
C ARG A 151 14.93 -2.88 1.21
N VAL A 152 14.84 -1.83 2.02
CA VAL A 152 14.57 -0.48 1.57
C VAL A 152 15.86 0.08 0.98
N LEU A 153 15.85 0.37 -0.32
CA LEU A 153 17.01 0.91 -1.07
C LEU A 153 16.99 2.43 -1.10
N GLY A 154 15.80 3.01 -1.09
CA GLY A 154 15.58 4.44 -1.03
C GLY A 154 14.18 4.76 -0.54
N GLU A 155 14.03 5.87 0.16
CA GLU A 155 12.74 6.29 0.70
C GLU A 155 12.62 7.81 0.76
N THR A 156 11.39 8.29 0.99
CA THR A 156 11.19 9.72 1.25
C THR A 156 11.76 10.09 2.62
N LEU A 157 12.50 11.22 2.66
CA LEU A 157 13.11 11.74 3.88
C LEU A 157 12.14 12.61 4.70
N ASP A 158 10.98 12.94 4.15
CA ASP A 158 10.05 13.87 4.79
C ASP A 158 8.59 13.38 4.75
N ILE A 159 7.89 13.49 3.64
CA ILE A 159 6.50 13.06 3.48
C ILE A 159 6.34 12.10 2.30
N GLY A 160 5.41 11.15 2.43
CA GLY A 160 5.06 10.29 1.29
C GLY A 160 4.40 11.08 0.17
N ILE A 161 4.54 10.60 -1.06
CA ILE A 161 3.97 11.25 -2.25
C ILE A 161 2.45 11.41 -2.16
N GLY A 162 1.72 10.44 -1.60
CA GLY A 162 0.28 10.56 -1.42
C GLY A 162 -0.09 11.71 -0.47
N ASN A 163 0.63 11.87 0.64
CA ASN A 163 0.45 13.01 1.54
C ASN A 163 0.85 14.35 0.91
N ALA A 164 1.86 14.36 0.02
CA ALA A 164 2.24 15.55 -0.74
C ALA A 164 1.10 15.99 -1.67
N LEU A 165 0.56 15.03 -2.44
CA LEU A 165 -0.62 15.24 -3.31
C LEU A 165 -1.84 15.74 -2.51
N ASP A 166 -2.13 15.12 -1.37
CA ASP A 166 -3.26 15.51 -0.49
C ASP A 166 -3.07 16.91 0.12
N LYS A 167 -1.85 17.26 0.51
CA LYS A 167 -1.54 18.60 1.05
C LYS A 167 -1.68 19.69 -0.01
N PHE A 168 -1.25 19.39 -1.23
CA PHE A 168 -1.41 20.32 -2.35
C PHE A 168 -2.87 20.43 -2.77
N ALA A 169 -3.59 19.33 -2.92
CA ALA A 169 -5.03 19.32 -3.23
C ALA A 169 -5.84 20.11 -2.21
N ARG A 170 -5.55 19.96 -0.92
CA ARG A 170 -6.20 20.70 0.15
C ARG A 170 -5.96 22.21 0.06
N HIS A 171 -4.76 22.63 -0.33
CA HIS A 171 -4.44 24.03 -0.59
C HIS A 171 -5.30 24.60 -1.72
N LEU A 172 -5.61 23.77 -2.75
CA LEU A 172 -6.53 24.10 -3.84
C LEU A 172 -8.02 24.02 -3.45
N GLY A 173 -8.36 23.75 -2.18
CA GLY A 173 -9.74 23.60 -1.71
C GLY A 173 -10.38 22.26 -2.12
N LEU A 174 -9.61 21.28 -2.57
CA LEU A 174 -10.10 19.97 -3.00
C LEU A 174 -10.23 19.01 -1.81
N SER A 175 -11.27 18.15 -1.84
CA SER A 175 -11.51 17.15 -0.79
C SER A 175 -10.59 15.94 -0.93
N HIS A 176 -10.39 15.22 0.18
CA HIS A 176 -9.69 13.94 0.20
C HIS A 176 -10.49 12.82 -0.55
N PRO A 177 -9.82 11.89 -1.27
CA PRO A 177 -8.41 11.85 -1.61
C PRO A 177 -8.04 12.88 -2.69
N GLY A 178 -6.90 13.54 -2.49
CA GLY A 178 -6.42 14.60 -3.39
C GLY A 178 -5.75 14.10 -4.66
N GLY A 179 -5.06 12.94 -4.58
CA GLY A 179 -4.29 12.41 -5.71
C GLY A 179 -5.05 12.34 -7.03
N PRO A 180 -6.23 11.68 -7.11
CA PRO A 180 -7.02 11.61 -8.34
C PRO A 180 -7.46 12.97 -8.88
N LYS A 181 -7.69 13.95 -8.00
CA LYS A 181 -8.09 15.30 -8.40
C LYS A 181 -6.93 16.13 -8.95
N ILE A 182 -5.73 15.95 -8.37
CA ILE A 182 -4.51 16.53 -8.95
C ILE A 182 -4.24 15.91 -10.32
N GLU A 183 -4.41 14.59 -10.48
CA GLU A 183 -4.27 13.90 -11.77
C GLU A 183 -5.22 14.45 -12.83
N GLU A 184 -6.49 14.67 -12.47
CA GLU A 184 -7.50 15.25 -13.36
C GLU A 184 -7.11 16.66 -13.80
N LEU A 185 -6.71 17.55 -12.88
CA LEU A 185 -6.24 18.89 -13.20
C LEU A 185 -4.96 18.86 -14.02
N ALA A 186 -4.00 18.01 -13.64
CA ALA A 186 -2.73 17.85 -14.35
C ALA A 186 -2.93 17.41 -15.81
N SER A 187 -3.96 16.62 -16.11
CA SER A 187 -4.28 16.18 -17.47
C SER A 187 -4.69 17.33 -18.42
N GLN A 188 -5.04 18.48 -17.86
CA GLN A 188 -5.42 19.69 -18.60
C GLN A 188 -4.26 20.69 -18.75
N GLY A 189 -3.19 20.52 -17.96
CA GLY A 189 -2.00 21.35 -18.04
C GLY A 189 -1.19 21.06 -19.30
N THR A 190 -0.62 22.11 -19.88
CA THR A 190 0.15 22.05 -21.14
C THR A 190 1.54 22.65 -21.03
N HIS A 191 1.78 23.48 -20.01
CA HIS A 191 3.05 24.17 -19.81
C HIS A 191 3.73 23.70 -18.55
N TYR A 192 4.96 23.23 -18.68
CA TYR A 192 5.78 22.83 -17.54
C TYR A 192 6.40 24.05 -16.87
N ILE A 193 6.12 24.21 -15.60
CA ILE A 193 6.71 25.21 -14.70
C ILE A 193 7.82 24.53 -13.90
N ALA A 194 9.04 25.08 -13.97
CA ALA A 194 10.18 24.51 -13.26
C ALA A 194 9.93 24.37 -11.73
N MET A 195 10.11 23.19 -11.20
CA MET A 195 9.87 22.83 -9.81
C MET A 195 11.15 22.29 -9.16
N PRO A 196 11.29 22.38 -7.81
CA PRO A 196 12.41 21.76 -7.11
C PRO A 196 12.45 20.26 -7.34
N TYR A 197 13.61 19.75 -7.81
CA TYR A 197 13.87 18.33 -8.01
C TYR A 197 14.87 17.85 -6.97
N ILE A 198 14.41 17.06 -5.98
CA ILE A 198 15.23 16.70 -4.82
C ILE A 198 15.35 15.18 -4.71
N VAL A 199 16.41 14.66 -5.31
CA VAL A 199 16.89 13.29 -5.18
C VAL A 199 18.30 13.31 -4.60
N LYS A 200 18.53 12.59 -3.50
CA LYS A 200 19.83 12.46 -2.83
C LYS A 200 20.23 10.99 -2.73
N GLY A 201 21.08 10.53 -3.65
CA GLY A 201 21.39 9.12 -3.77
C GLY A 201 20.16 8.34 -4.21
N MET A 202 19.59 7.53 -3.31
CA MET A 202 18.34 6.79 -3.53
C MET A 202 17.15 7.40 -2.78
N ASP A 203 17.35 8.46 -2.00
CA ASP A 203 16.31 9.08 -1.19
C ASP A 203 15.69 10.30 -1.87
N LEU A 204 14.47 10.61 -1.47
CA LEU A 204 13.57 11.61 -2.06
C LEU A 204 13.10 12.62 -1.02
N SER A 205 12.69 13.81 -1.45
CA SER A 205 12.02 14.79 -0.58
C SER A 205 10.92 15.50 -1.37
N PHE A 206 9.71 15.53 -0.83
CA PHE A 206 8.53 16.13 -1.46
C PHE A 206 8.03 17.41 -0.80
N SER A 207 8.49 17.76 0.40
CA SER A 207 8.00 18.94 1.12
C SER A 207 8.33 20.24 0.39
N GLY A 208 9.56 20.37 -0.11
CA GLY A 208 9.98 21.54 -0.88
C GLY A 208 9.22 21.70 -2.18
N LEU A 209 9.02 20.58 -2.90
CA LEU A 209 8.19 20.53 -4.11
C LEU A 209 6.74 20.95 -3.82
N THR A 210 6.15 20.44 -2.73
CA THR A 210 4.78 20.80 -2.32
C THR A 210 4.66 22.28 -1.98
N THR A 211 5.65 22.87 -1.30
CA THR A 211 5.67 24.30 -1.00
C THR A 211 5.76 25.13 -2.27
N ALA A 212 6.70 24.79 -3.17
CA ALA A 212 6.84 25.51 -4.44
C ALA A 212 5.57 25.47 -5.30
N ALA A 213 4.86 24.33 -5.32
CA ALA A 213 3.59 24.22 -6.05
C ALA A 213 2.50 25.13 -5.45
N LYS A 214 2.41 25.22 -4.12
CA LYS A 214 1.48 26.13 -3.43
C LYS A 214 1.79 27.59 -3.75
N ASP A 215 3.05 27.98 -3.61
CA ASP A 215 3.50 29.35 -3.89
C ASP A 215 3.25 29.73 -5.36
N ALA A 216 3.44 28.80 -6.29
CA ALA A 216 3.19 29.02 -7.72
C ALA A 216 1.70 29.24 -8.03
N VAL A 217 0.79 28.49 -7.40
CA VAL A 217 -0.67 28.68 -7.58
C VAL A 217 -1.10 29.98 -6.90
N ASP A 218 -0.58 30.31 -5.73
CA ASP A 218 -0.94 31.56 -5.05
C ASP A 218 -0.49 32.79 -5.85
N ALA A 219 0.67 32.72 -6.52
CA ALA A 219 1.17 33.76 -7.40
C ALA A 219 0.42 33.83 -8.76
N HIS A 220 -0.03 32.70 -9.28
CA HIS A 220 -0.65 32.57 -10.59
C HIS A 220 -1.86 31.61 -10.54
N PRO A 221 -3.01 32.05 -9.97
CA PRO A 221 -4.21 31.22 -9.84
C PRO A 221 -4.75 30.67 -11.16
N ASP A 222 -4.55 31.40 -12.26
CA ASP A 222 -4.99 31.01 -13.62
C ASP A 222 -4.12 29.90 -14.23
N ALA A 223 -2.97 29.58 -13.64
CA ALA A 223 -2.06 28.52 -14.08
C ALA A 223 -2.22 27.22 -13.25
N LYS A 224 -3.34 27.05 -12.56
CA LYS A 224 -3.56 25.93 -11.63
C LYS A 224 -3.34 24.56 -12.28
N GLU A 225 -3.83 24.36 -13.48
CA GLU A 225 -3.68 23.11 -14.24
C GLU A 225 -2.21 22.84 -14.60
N ASP A 226 -1.48 23.88 -15.04
CA ASP A 226 -0.05 23.79 -15.38
C ASP A 226 0.79 23.53 -14.13
N VAL A 227 0.43 24.10 -12.98
CA VAL A 227 1.10 23.81 -11.70
C VAL A 227 0.85 22.38 -11.25
N CYS A 228 -0.39 21.88 -11.36
CA CYS A 228 -0.72 20.47 -11.06
C CYS A 228 0.04 19.51 -11.98
N TYR A 229 0.11 19.81 -13.28
CA TYR A 229 0.89 19.07 -14.26
C TYR A 229 2.37 19.04 -13.86
N SER A 230 2.97 20.20 -13.59
CA SER A 230 4.39 20.33 -13.27
C SER A 230 4.77 19.66 -11.95
N PHE A 231 3.90 19.75 -10.94
CA PHE A 231 4.05 19.05 -9.67
C PHE A 231 4.08 17.54 -9.88
N GLN A 232 3.09 17.02 -10.62
CA GLN A 232 2.98 15.58 -10.91
C GLN A 232 4.16 15.07 -11.72
N GLU A 233 4.52 15.75 -12.81
CA GLU A 233 5.66 15.37 -13.67
C GLU A 233 6.96 15.32 -12.87
N THR A 234 7.22 16.34 -12.07
CA THR A 234 8.47 16.42 -11.26
C THR A 234 8.50 15.31 -10.22
N ALA A 235 7.43 15.13 -9.45
CA ALA A 235 7.37 14.11 -8.39
C ALA A 235 7.53 12.69 -8.94
N PHE A 236 6.89 12.41 -10.07
CA PHE A 236 6.93 11.08 -10.67
C PHE A 236 8.23 10.81 -11.43
N ALA A 237 8.86 11.83 -12.00
CA ALA A 237 10.20 11.70 -12.53
C ALA A 237 11.22 11.33 -11.44
N MET A 238 11.14 11.95 -10.26
CA MET A 238 11.97 11.59 -9.10
C MET A 238 11.79 10.14 -8.69
N LEU A 239 10.53 9.66 -8.59
CA LEU A 239 10.21 8.26 -8.24
C LEU A 239 10.72 7.28 -9.30
N THR A 240 10.55 7.62 -10.57
CA THR A 240 10.99 6.79 -11.70
C THR A 240 12.51 6.68 -11.72
N GLU A 241 13.24 7.79 -11.53
CA GLU A 241 14.71 7.82 -11.49
C GLU A 241 15.27 6.92 -10.37
N VAL A 242 14.72 7.02 -9.16
CA VAL A 242 15.20 6.20 -8.03
C VAL A 242 14.87 4.72 -8.26
N THR A 243 13.72 4.41 -8.86
CA THR A 243 13.36 3.04 -9.23
C THR A 243 14.30 2.48 -10.29
N GLU A 244 14.64 3.28 -11.31
CA GLU A 244 15.62 2.92 -12.35
C GLU A 244 17.00 2.63 -11.77
N ARG A 245 17.48 3.48 -10.86
CA ARG A 245 18.76 3.27 -10.17
C ARG A 245 18.75 1.95 -9.38
N ALA A 246 17.65 1.62 -8.70
CA ALA A 246 17.51 0.37 -7.98
C ALA A 246 17.56 -0.85 -8.89
N MET A 247 16.87 -0.80 -10.04
CA MET A 247 16.96 -1.85 -11.06
C MET A 247 18.39 -2.08 -11.51
N GLY A 248 19.10 -0.99 -11.87
CA GLY A 248 20.49 -1.06 -12.35
C GLY A 248 21.45 -1.57 -11.27
N HIS A 249 21.28 -1.11 -10.02
CA HIS A 249 22.13 -1.51 -8.89
C HIS A 249 21.99 -3.01 -8.54
N LEU A 250 20.78 -3.55 -8.66
CA LEU A 250 20.48 -4.93 -8.29
C LEU A 250 20.45 -5.90 -9.48
N GLY A 251 20.61 -5.41 -10.71
CA GLY A 251 20.48 -6.24 -11.91
C GLY A 251 19.06 -6.80 -12.09
N LYS A 252 18.03 -6.06 -11.66
CA LYS A 252 16.63 -6.46 -11.83
C LYS A 252 16.08 -6.04 -13.18
N ASP A 253 15.26 -6.90 -13.77
CA ASP A 253 14.57 -6.66 -15.05
C ASP A 253 13.04 -6.54 -14.89
N GLU A 254 12.53 -6.63 -13.66
CA GLU A 254 11.12 -6.48 -13.32
C GLU A 254 10.92 -5.31 -12.36
N VAL A 255 9.87 -4.51 -12.59
CA VAL A 255 9.37 -3.50 -11.66
C VAL A 255 7.94 -3.80 -11.31
N LEU A 256 7.63 -3.82 -10.02
CA LEU A 256 6.27 -3.89 -9.48
C LEU A 256 5.90 -2.56 -8.83
N LEU A 257 4.82 -1.95 -9.28
CA LEU A 257 4.22 -0.78 -8.65
C LEU A 257 3.15 -1.22 -7.64
N ALA A 258 3.28 -0.78 -6.39
CA ALA A 258 2.37 -1.12 -5.30
C ALA A 258 1.95 0.12 -4.50
N GLY A 259 0.82 0.03 -3.79
CA GLY A 259 0.27 1.11 -2.98
C GLY A 259 -0.70 2.02 -3.74
N GLY A 260 -1.53 2.77 -3.01
CA GLY A 260 -2.68 3.51 -3.55
C GLY A 260 -2.34 4.57 -4.60
N VAL A 261 -1.19 5.24 -4.49
CA VAL A 261 -0.73 6.23 -5.49
C VAL A 261 -0.36 5.55 -6.82
N GLY A 262 -0.07 4.25 -6.80
CA GLY A 262 0.15 3.44 -7.99
C GLY A 262 -1.03 3.38 -8.96
N ALA A 263 -2.23 3.78 -8.53
CA ALA A 263 -3.39 3.92 -9.42
C ALA A 263 -3.29 5.10 -10.41
N ASN A 264 -2.35 6.04 -10.19
CA ASN A 264 -2.15 7.18 -11.07
C ASN A 264 -1.57 6.70 -12.42
N GLN A 265 -2.28 7.03 -13.50
CA GLN A 265 -1.92 6.55 -14.84
C GLN A 265 -0.64 7.17 -15.38
N ARG A 266 -0.33 8.43 -15.01
CA ARG A 266 0.89 9.07 -15.46
C ARG A 266 2.14 8.43 -14.85
N LEU A 267 2.08 8.06 -13.56
CA LEU A 267 3.15 7.31 -12.91
C LEU A 267 3.35 5.94 -13.58
N GLN A 268 2.25 5.24 -13.89
CA GLN A 268 2.33 3.96 -14.62
C GLN A 268 2.98 4.12 -15.98
N GLN A 269 2.61 5.15 -16.76
CA GLN A 269 3.22 5.43 -18.07
C GLN A 269 4.72 5.71 -17.98
N MET A 270 5.16 6.53 -17.01
CA MET A 270 6.59 6.83 -16.83
C MET A 270 7.40 5.57 -16.49
N LEU A 271 6.88 4.74 -15.58
CA LEU A 271 7.54 3.48 -15.20
C LEU A 271 7.55 2.48 -16.36
N GLN A 272 6.45 2.38 -17.11
CA GLN A 272 6.37 1.53 -18.30
C GLN A 272 7.43 1.91 -19.33
N THR A 273 7.50 3.21 -19.68
CA THR A 273 8.50 3.72 -20.62
C THR A 273 9.93 3.45 -20.15
N MET A 274 10.22 3.74 -18.88
CA MET A 274 11.53 3.48 -18.29
C MET A 274 11.91 2.00 -18.36
N CYS A 275 10.98 1.09 -18.05
CA CYS A 275 11.22 -0.35 -18.14
C CYS A 275 11.48 -0.79 -19.59
N GLU A 276 10.69 -0.31 -20.56
CA GLU A 276 10.83 -0.62 -21.97
C GLU A 276 12.19 -0.15 -22.51
N ASP A 277 12.61 1.08 -22.17
CA ASP A 277 13.91 1.65 -22.57
C ASP A 277 15.10 0.83 -22.03
N ARG A 278 14.90 0.14 -20.89
CA ARG A 278 15.91 -0.75 -20.29
C ARG A 278 15.77 -2.22 -20.69
N GLY A 279 14.80 -2.56 -21.52
CA GLY A 279 14.49 -3.96 -21.87
C GLY A 279 13.92 -4.77 -20.70
N GLY A 280 13.38 -4.09 -19.70
CA GLY A 280 12.73 -4.69 -18.53
C GLY A 280 11.21 -4.78 -18.68
N ARG A 281 10.55 -5.25 -17.62
CA ARG A 281 9.09 -5.46 -17.57
C ARG A 281 8.50 -4.67 -16.42
N PHE A 282 7.39 -3.98 -16.71
CA PHE A 282 6.62 -3.25 -15.72
C PHE A 282 5.35 -4.02 -15.36
N TYR A 283 5.04 -4.05 -14.06
CA TYR A 283 3.86 -4.71 -13.52
C TYR A 283 3.11 -3.80 -12.54
N VAL A 284 1.81 -3.78 -12.68
CA VAL A 284 0.90 -3.11 -11.75
C VAL A 284 -0.35 -3.98 -11.58
N PRO A 285 -0.77 -4.34 -10.37
CA PRO A 285 -1.96 -5.13 -10.16
C PRO A 285 -3.23 -4.33 -10.47
N ALA A 286 -4.36 -5.01 -10.62
CA ALA A 286 -5.65 -4.36 -10.79
C ALA A 286 -5.91 -3.35 -9.66
N LYS A 287 -6.57 -2.24 -9.99
CA LYS A 287 -6.80 -1.08 -9.10
C LYS A 287 -7.30 -1.45 -7.70
N LYS A 288 -8.14 -2.47 -7.58
CA LYS A 288 -8.68 -2.95 -6.30
C LYS A 288 -7.62 -3.47 -5.33
N PHE A 289 -6.44 -3.88 -5.81
CA PHE A 289 -5.33 -4.37 -5.00
C PHE A 289 -4.26 -3.30 -4.71
N LEU A 290 -4.36 -2.13 -5.33
CA LEU A 290 -3.43 -1.01 -5.07
C LEU A 290 -3.79 -0.27 -3.78
N GLY A 291 -5.08 -0.06 -3.50
CA GLY A 291 -5.55 0.51 -2.24
C GLY A 291 -5.47 -0.48 -1.08
N ASP A 292 -5.63 0.04 0.14
CA ASP A 292 -5.68 -0.77 1.36
C ASP A 292 -6.88 -1.72 1.31
N ASN A 293 -6.65 -3.02 1.47
CA ASN A 293 -7.71 -4.03 1.36
C ASN A 293 -7.43 -5.25 2.25
N GLY A 294 -8.50 -5.95 2.65
CA GLY A 294 -8.41 -7.15 3.49
C GLY A 294 -7.75 -8.33 2.78
N THR A 295 -7.87 -8.39 1.45
CA THR A 295 -7.31 -9.46 0.63
C THR A 295 -5.80 -9.54 0.75
N MET A 296 -5.07 -8.41 0.71
CA MET A 296 -3.61 -8.39 0.85
C MET A 296 -3.15 -8.90 2.23
N ILE A 297 -3.92 -8.60 3.27
CA ILE A 297 -3.62 -9.04 4.64
C ILE A 297 -3.88 -10.54 4.79
N ALA A 298 -5.02 -11.02 4.28
CA ALA A 298 -5.33 -12.45 4.27
C ALA A 298 -4.31 -13.25 3.47
N TYR A 299 -3.93 -12.76 2.28
CA TYR A 299 -2.95 -13.43 1.43
C TYR A 299 -1.56 -13.52 2.05
N LEU A 300 -1.05 -12.42 2.63
CA LEU A 300 0.23 -12.47 3.36
C LEU A 300 0.12 -13.39 4.59
N GLY A 301 -1.01 -13.36 5.31
CA GLY A 301 -1.30 -14.29 6.40
C GLY A 301 -1.25 -15.75 5.95
N LEU A 302 -1.79 -16.06 4.77
CA LEU A 302 -1.72 -17.39 4.16
C LEU A 302 -0.29 -17.84 3.89
N LEU A 303 0.52 -16.99 3.27
CA LEU A 303 1.93 -17.27 3.00
C LEU A 303 2.71 -17.53 4.30
N MET A 304 2.46 -16.72 5.33
CA MET A 304 3.09 -16.85 6.65
C MET A 304 2.66 -18.13 7.34
N LEU A 305 1.37 -18.48 7.33
CA LEU A 305 0.86 -19.72 7.91
C LEU A 305 1.48 -20.95 7.24
N ASN A 306 1.51 -20.98 5.92
CA ASN A 306 2.07 -22.08 5.14
C ASN A 306 3.58 -22.26 5.37
N SER A 307 4.29 -21.22 5.81
CA SER A 307 5.70 -21.28 6.23
C SER A 307 5.90 -21.49 7.74
N GLY A 308 4.81 -21.78 8.46
CA GLY A 308 4.86 -22.10 9.89
C GLY A 308 4.92 -20.88 10.82
N ASN A 309 4.69 -19.67 10.29
CA ASN A 309 4.73 -18.44 11.08
C ASN A 309 3.35 -18.08 11.64
N THR A 310 3.27 -17.99 12.96
CA THR A 310 2.10 -17.48 13.68
C THR A 310 2.54 -16.42 14.69
N THR A 311 1.61 -15.65 15.20
CA THR A 311 1.89 -14.60 16.17
C THR A 311 1.28 -14.96 17.53
N PRO A 312 2.08 -15.29 18.54
CA PRO A 312 1.60 -15.47 19.89
C PRO A 312 0.83 -14.23 20.38
N LEU A 313 -0.19 -14.43 21.21
CA LEU A 313 -1.06 -13.32 21.65
C LEU A 313 -0.25 -12.20 22.33
N GLU A 314 0.78 -12.57 23.10
CA GLU A 314 1.68 -11.66 23.80
C GLU A 314 2.55 -10.82 22.85
N GLN A 315 2.76 -11.30 21.63
CA GLN A 315 3.54 -10.63 20.57
C GLN A 315 2.66 -9.94 19.54
N SER A 316 1.34 -9.96 19.71
CA SER A 316 0.37 -9.38 18.77
C SER A 316 0.16 -7.87 18.93
N GLN A 317 1.01 -7.18 19.67
CA GLN A 317 0.95 -5.73 19.85
C GLN A 317 1.11 -5.01 18.51
N VAL A 318 0.34 -3.94 18.32
CA VAL A 318 0.44 -3.13 17.10
C VAL A 318 1.74 -2.33 17.08
N ARG A 319 2.30 -2.17 15.89
CA ARG A 319 3.60 -1.52 15.65
C ARG A 319 3.42 -0.39 14.62
N SER A 320 3.11 0.83 15.09
CA SER A 320 2.83 1.97 14.22
C SER A 320 3.97 2.32 13.25
N ASN A 321 5.21 1.97 13.60
CA ASN A 321 6.42 2.21 12.80
C ASN A 321 7.06 0.89 12.33
N TYR A 322 6.24 -0.11 11.99
CA TYR A 322 6.75 -1.42 11.58
C TYR A 322 7.38 -1.36 10.18
N ARG A 323 8.71 -1.37 10.13
CA ARG A 323 9.44 -1.28 8.85
C ARG A 323 9.41 -2.61 8.08
N PRO A 324 9.36 -2.59 6.73
CA PRO A 324 9.45 -3.80 5.91
C PRO A 324 10.76 -4.58 6.12
N ASP A 325 11.88 -3.89 6.34
CA ASP A 325 13.19 -4.49 6.56
C ASP A 325 13.38 -5.14 7.94
N ASP A 326 12.44 -4.91 8.89
CA ASP A 326 12.38 -5.64 10.17
C ASP A 326 11.79 -7.06 10.04
N VAL A 327 11.14 -7.37 8.90
CA VAL A 327 10.42 -8.63 8.72
C VAL A 327 11.31 -9.69 8.10
N GLU A 328 11.41 -10.86 8.73
CA GLU A 328 11.99 -12.04 8.13
C GLU A 328 10.99 -12.70 7.18
N VAL A 329 11.39 -12.88 5.91
CA VAL A 329 10.55 -13.42 4.84
C VAL A 329 10.91 -14.89 4.64
N THR A 330 10.15 -15.78 5.28
CA THR A 330 10.39 -17.22 5.27
C THR A 330 9.57 -17.95 4.20
N TRP A 331 8.59 -17.30 3.60
CA TRP A 331 7.70 -17.87 2.59
C TRP A 331 8.23 -17.75 1.15
N ARG A 332 9.40 -17.16 0.95
CA ARG A 332 10.09 -17.09 -0.34
C ARG A 332 11.33 -17.95 -0.31
N SER A 333 11.53 -18.74 -1.36
CA SER A 333 12.82 -19.41 -1.59
C SER A 333 13.89 -18.34 -1.79
N SER A 334 15.05 -18.50 -1.17
CA SER A 334 16.21 -17.66 -1.47
C SER A 334 16.53 -17.80 -2.97
N VAL A 335 16.38 -16.73 -3.73
CA VAL A 335 16.98 -16.67 -5.05
C VAL A 335 18.48 -16.61 -4.82
N SER A 336 19.15 -17.74 -5.05
CA SER A 336 20.60 -17.80 -4.99
C SER A 336 21.13 -16.96 -6.14
N TYR A 337 21.57 -15.74 -5.84
CA TYR A 337 22.43 -14.98 -6.76
C TYR A 337 23.82 -15.62 -6.73
N THR A 338 23.92 -16.80 -7.37
CA THR A 338 25.22 -17.32 -7.74
C THR A 338 25.67 -16.57 -8.97
N HIS A 339 26.56 -15.64 -8.72
CA HIS A 339 27.55 -15.07 -9.64
C HIS A 339 27.12 -14.05 -10.70
N LEU A 340 27.66 -12.90 -10.52
CA LEU A 340 28.71 -12.46 -11.47
C LEU A 340 29.83 -11.80 -10.69
#